data_23223b367aa5c8bf3e9c72ba83cea33d
#
_entry.id   23223b367aa5c8bf3e9c72ba83cea33d
#
_cell.length_a   1.000
_cell.length_b   1.000
_cell.length_c   1.000
_cell.angle_alpha   90.00
_cell.angle_beta   90.00
_cell.angle_gamma   90.00
#
_symmetry.space_group_name_H-M   'P 1'
#
loop_
_entity.id
_entity.type
_entity.pdbx_description
1 polymer ?
#
loop_
_entity_poly.entity_id
_entity_poly.type
_entity_poly.pdbx_seq_one_letter_code
_entity_poly.pdbx_strand_id
1 'polypeptide(L)'
;MKTWIDFDHAPIVAIPLTDELDGCRVYQGMLVEGPQGWGEFSAPRDCDDVRAARWLTAAIEVGTVGWPDPVRGRIPVSVSVPAVDPMRARQIVAESGCQSAAVRVNGSPADDA
;
A
#
# COMPACT_ATOMS: atom_id res chain seq x y z
N MET A 1 18.66 5.97 -19.60
CA MET A 1 17.79 6.81 -18.72
C MET A 1 16.44 7.00 -19.39
N LYS A 2 15.36 6.72 -18.67
CA LYS A 2 14.01 7.03 -19.17
C LYS A 2 13.70 8.51 -18.98
N THR A 3 13.17 9.15 -20.02
CA THR A 3 12.79 10.58 -19.99
C THR A 3 11.29 10.77 -19.79
N TRP A 4 10.51 9.70 -19.94
CA TRP A 4 9.06 9.69 -19.72
C TRP A 4 8.65 8.30 -19.19
N ILE A 5 7.42 8.21 -18.73
CA ILE A 5 6.84 6.95 -18.27
C ILE A 5 6.28 6.18 -19.46
N ASP A 6 6.69 4.93 -19.57
CA ASP A 6 6.17 3.98 -20.54
C ASP A 6 5.08 3.12 -19.86
N PHE A 7 3.82 3.45 -20.07
CA PHE A 7 2.70 2.71 -19.50
C PHE A 7 2.43 1.39 -20.21
N ASP A 8 2.77 1.26 -21.48
CA ASP A 8 2.50 0.06 -22.27
C ASP A 8 3.32 -1.13 -21.78
N HIS A 9 4.50 -0.88 -21.26
CA HIS A 9 5.41 -1.89 -20.73
C HIS A 9 5.56 -1.84 -19.20
N ALA A 10 4.68 -1.08 -18.52
CA ALA A 10 4.72 -0.98 -17.06
C ALA A 10 4.40 -2.35 -16.41
N PRO A 11 5.26 -2.85 -15.51
CA PRO A 11 5.01 -4.11 -14.83
C PRO A 11 3.73 -4.04 -13.98
N ILE A 12 2.91 -5.07 -14.10
CA ILE A 12 1.74 -5.28 -13.23
C ILE A 12 2.11 -6.36 -12.23
N VAL A 13 1.88 -6.07 -10.95
CA VAL A 13 2.12 -7.02 -9.87
C VAL A 13 0.81 -7.45 -9.23
N ALA A 14 0.73 -8.72 -8.83
CA ALA A 14 -0.39 -9.29 -8.11
C ALA A 14 0.18 -10.17 -6.99
N ILE A 15 0.00 -9.75 -5.75
CA ILE A 15 0.58 -10.41 -4.58
C ILE A 15 -0.56 -10.98 -3.74
N PRO A 16 -0.64 -12.32 -3.58
CA PRO A 16 -1.62 -12.93 -2.68
C PRO A 16 -1.37 -12.48 -1.23
N LEU A 17 -2.45 -12.12 -0.55
CA LEU A 17 -2.41 -11.77 0.87
C LEU A 17 -2.68 -13.02 1.72
N THR A 18 -2.00 -13.13 2.83
CA THR A 18 -2.23 -14.22 3.81
C THR A 18 -3.55 -14.05 4.54
N ASP A 19 -3.95 -12.80 4.79
CA ASP A 19 -5.23 -12.44 5.38
C ASP A 19 -5.94 -11.43 4.48
N GLU A 20 -7.27 -11.48 4.47
CA GLU A 20 -8.07 -10.50 3.74
C GLU A 20 -7.89 -9.10 4.36
N LEU A 21 -7.66 -8.11 3.53
CA LEU A 21 -7.55 -6.72 3.94
C LEU A 21 -8.51 -5.86 3.10
N ASP A 22 -9.43 -5.18 3.77
CA ASP A 22 -10.44 -4.32 3.14
C ASP A 22 -11.22 -5.01 1.99
N GLY A 23 -11.59 -6.28 2.20
CA GLY A 23 -12.29 -7.09 1.20
C GLY A 23 -11.40 -7.62 0.07
N CYS A 24 -10.10 -7.37 0.12
CA CYS A 24 -9.15 -7.81 -0.89
C CYS A 24 -8.29 -8.98 -0.40
N ARG A 25 -8.13 -9.99 -1.25
CA ARG A 25 -7.25 -11.14 -1.03
C ARG A 25 -5.98 -11.10 -1.87
N VAL A 26 -5.93 -10.17 -2.82
CA VAL A 26 -4.79 -9.98 -3.71
C VAL A 26 -4.49 -8.49 -3.77
N TYR A 27 -3.25 -8.14 -3.49
CA TYR A 27 -2.74 -6.80 -3.74
C TYR A 27 -2.35 -6.68 -5.20
N GLN A 28 -2.84 -5.67 -5.90
CA GLN A 28 -2.52 -5.41 -7.30
C GLN A 28 -2.01 -3.99 -7.47
N GLY A 29 -0.97 -3.85 -8.30
CA GLY A 29 -0.41 -2.55 -8.60
C GLY A 29 0.32 -2.54 -9.92
N MET A 30 0.53 -1.36 -10.45
CA MET A 30 1.36 -1.09 -11.62
C MET A 30 2.58 -0.31 -11.19
N LEU A 31 3.76 -0.74 -11.62
CA LEU A 31 5.00 -0.03 -11.37
C LEU A 31 5.30 0.89 -12.55
N VAL A 32 5.53 2.16 -12.27
CA VAL A 32 5.86 3.16 -13.28
C VAL A 32 7.29 3.62 -13.09
N GLU A 33 8.10 3.50 -14.14
CA GLU A 33 9.49 3.93 -14.13
C GLU A 33 9.62 5.27 -14.84
N GLY A 34 10.13 6.25 -14.14
CA GLY A 34 10.43 7.57 -14.69
C GLY A 34 11.90 7.94 -14.55
N PRO A 35 12.29 9.17 -14.96
CA PRO A 35 13.69 9.60 -14.92
C PRO A 35 14.28 9.71 -13.50
N GLN A 36 13.45 9.83 -12.46
CA GLN A 36 13.88 9.94 -11.06
C GLN A 36 13.72 8.66 -10.27
N GLY A 37 13.15 7.60 -10.85
CA GLY A 37 12.98 6.32 -10.20
C GLY A 37 11.62 5.69 -10.43
N TRP A 38 11.22 4.83 -9.50
CA TRP A 38 10.00 4.06 -9.58
C TRP A 38 8.89 4.65 -8.74
N GLY A 39 7.71 4.74 -9.32
CA GLY A 39 6.44 4.99 -8.63
C GLY A 39 5.55 3.76 -8.68
N GLU A 40 4.54 3.74 -7.84
CA GLU A 40 3.56 2.66 -7.78
C GLU A 40 2.15 3.22 -7.88
N PHE A 41 1.34 2.63 -8.75
CA PHE A 41 -0.07 2.91 -8.89
C PHE A 41 -0.89 1.70 -8.43
N SER A 42 -1.61 1.86 -7.32
CA SER A 42 -2.48 0.83 -6.75
C SER A 42 -3.72 1.49 -6.14
N ALA A 43 -4.62 1.97 -6.99
CA ALA A 43 -5.88 2.57 -6.54
C ALA A 43 -6.83 1.51 -5.99
N PRO A 44 -7.71 1.85 -5.01
CA PRO A 44 -8.76 0.95 -4.55
C PRO A 44 -9.66 0.49 -5.71
N ARG A 45 -10.11 -0.78 -5.65
CA ARG A 45 -10.90 -1.38 -6.74
C ARG A 45 -12.24 -0.69 -7.00
N ASP A 46 -12.84 -0.13 -5.96
CA ASP A 46 -14.15 0.53 -5.98
C ASP A 46 -14.06 2.04 -6.24
N CYS A 47 -12.85 2.53 -6.54
CA CYS A 47 -12.68 3.94 -6.79
C CYS A 47 -13.00 4.28 -8.24
N ASP A 48 -13.65 5.43 -8.45
CA ASP A 48 -13.93 5.96 -9.78
C ASP A 48 -12.67 6.51 -10.46
N ASP A 49 -12.76 6.80 -11.75
CA ASP A 49 -11.63 7.27 -12.54
C ASP A 49 -11.07 8.62 -12.05
N VAL A 50 -11.92 9.49 -11.52
CA VAL A 50 -11.48 10.80 -10.99
C VAL A 50 -10.61 10.62 -9.75
N ARG A 51 -11.00 9.72 -8.86
CA ARG A 51 -10.20 9.37 -7.69
C ARG A 51 -8.94 8.61 -8.08
N ALA A 52 -9.07 7.62 -8.97
CA ALA A 52 -7.93 6.85 -9.48
C ALA A 52 -6.87 7.74 -10.13
N ALA A 53 -7.27 8.79 -10.86
CA ALA A 53 -6.35 9.74 -11.47
C ALA A 53 -5.45 10.44 -10.45
N ARG A 54 -5.93 10.72 -9.24
CA ARG A 54 -5.12 11.30 -8.16
C ARG A 54 -4.04 10.33 -7.67
N TRP A 55 -4.38 9.05 -7.56
CA TRP A 55 -3.42 7.99 -7.22
C TRP A 55 -2.35 7.85 -8.31
N LEU A 56 -2.77 7.88 -9.57
CA LEU A 56 -1.86 7.82 -10.71
C LEU A 56 -0.92 9.04 -10.74
N THR A 57 -1.45 10.24 -10.47
CA THR A 57 -0.65 11.46 -10.40
C THR A 57 0.45 11.34 -9.34
N ALA A 58 0.14 10.79 -8.17
CA ALA A 58 1.13 10.57 -7.12
C ALA A 58 2.23 9.59 -7.57
N ALA A 59 1.87 8.51 -8.25
CA ALA A 59 2.84 7.56 -8.79
C ALA A 59 3.75 8.19 -9.84
N ILE A 60 3.18 9.00 -10.74
CA ILE A 60 3.93 9.74 -11.77
C ILE A 60 4.88 10.74 -11.13
N GLU A 61 4.43 11.47 -10.11
CA GLU A 61 5.25 12.44 -9.39
C GLU A 61 6.50 11.81 -8.80
N VAL A 62 6.37 10.67 -8.13
CA VAL A 62 7.51 9.94 -7.59
C VAL A 62 8.52 9.55 -8.67
N GLY A 63 8.04 9.08 -9.81
CA GLY A 63 8.90 8.68 -10.94
C GLY A 63 9.55 9.85 -11.69
N THR A 64 8.93 11.02 -11.69
CA THR A 64 9.38 12.17 -12.50
C THR A 64 10.06 13.28 -11.70
N VAL A 65 9.59 13.58 -10.52
CA VAL A 65 10.15 14.60 -9.61
C VAL A 65 11.05 13.96 -8.55
N GLY A 66 10.71 12.75 -8.14
CA GLY A 66 11.42 12.02 -7.09
C GLY A 66 10.91 12.35 -5.69
N TRP A 67 11.60 11.81 -4.70
CA TRP A 67 11.29 12.03 -3.30
C TRP A 67 11.99 13.30 -2.78
N PRO A 68 11.35 14.03 -1.85
CA PRO A 68 12.03 15.12 -1.16
C PRO A 68 13.18 14.59 -0.30
N ASP A 69 14.14 15.45 0.01
CA ASP A 69 15.23 15.09 0.90
C ASP A 69 14.71 14.65 2.28
N PRO A 70 15.22 13.55 2.85
CA PRO A 70 14.74 13.06 4.12
C PRO A 70 15.13 14.00 5.26
N VAL A 71 14.15 14.31 6.12
CA VAL A 71 14.39 15.11 7.34
C VAL A 71 15.02 14.24 8.45
N ARG A 72 14.77 12.92 8.41
CA ARG A 72 15.29 11.95 9.37
C ARG A 72 15.66 10.65 8.66
N GLY A 73 16.65 9.95 9.21
CA GLY A 73 17.16 8.72 8.59
C GLY A 73 16.30 7.48 8.85
N ARG A 74 15.36 7.52 9.82
CA ARG A 74 14.49 6.41 10.18
C ARG A 74 13.12 6.92 10.58
N ILE A 75 12.09 6.18 10.15
CA ILE A 75 10.70 6.42 10.50
C ILE A 75 10.16 5.12 11.12
N PRO A 76 9.61 5.16 12.36
CA PRO A 76 8.94 4.00 12.93
C PRO A 76 7.75 3.58 12.06
N VAL A 77 7.59 2.28 11.87
CA VAL A 77 6.48 1.71 11.12
C VAL A 77 5.55 0.93 12.04
N SER A 78 4.27 0.90 11.70
CA SER A 78 3.28 0.06 12.36
C SER A 78 2.86 -1.07 11.44
N VAL A 79 2.44 -2.20 12.04
CA VAL A 79 1.82 -3.28 11.30
C VAL A 79 0.32 -3.02 11.15
N SER A 80 -0.22 -3.30 9.97
CA SER A 80 -1.68 -3.28 9.74
C SER A 80 -2.26 -4.63 10.12
N VAL A 81 -3.23 -4.62 11.04
CA VAL A 81 -3.95 -5.82 11.48
C VAL A 81 -5.35 -5.77 10.88
N PRO A 82 -5.70 -6.69 9.96
CA PRO A 82 -7.04 -6.76 9.39
C PRO A 82 -8.07 -7.20 10.46
N ALA A 83 -9.36 -7.14 10.12
CA ALA A 83 -10.44 -7.61 10.97
C ALA A 83 -10.41 -9.16 11.02
N VAL A 84 -9.65 -9.71 11.94
CA VAL A 84 -9.45 -11.14 12.18
C VAL A 84 -9.74 -11.45 13.66
N ASP A 85 -9.81 -12.75 14.00
CA ASP A 85 -9.96 -13.13 15.41
C ASP A 85 -8.76 -12.66 16.27
N PRO A 86 -8.94 -12.53 17.60
CA PRO A 86 -7.91 -11.99 18.48
C PRO A 86 -6.61 -12.80 18.50
N MET A 87 -6.69 -14.12 18.34
CA MET A 87 -5.50 -14.98 18.32
C MET A 87 -4.66 -14.71 17.07
N ARG A 88 -5.31 -14.59 15.91
CA ARG A 88 -4.63 -14.25 14.66
C ARG A 88 -4.07 -12.83 14.70
N ALA A 89 -4.80 -11.87 15.26
CA ALA A 89 -4.33 -10.50 15.45
C ALA A 89 -3.04 -10.46 16.29
N ARG A 90 -3.00 -11.17 17.41
CA ARG A 90 -1.78 -11.28 18.25
C ARG A 90 -0.61 -11.90 17.50
N GLN A 91 -0.87 -12.92 16.70
CA GLN A 91 0.17 -13.56 15.89
C GLN A 91 0.77 -12.57 14.86
N ILE A 92 -0.08 -11.86 14.13
CA ILE A 92 0.36 -10.85 13.15
C ILE A 92 1.27 -9.80 13.82
N VAL A 93 0.86 -9.28 14.97
CA VAL A 93 1.65 -8.29 15.71
C VAL A 93 2.98 -8.89 16.18
N ALA A 94 2.95 -10.09 16.75
CA ALA A 94 4.16 -10.75 17.25
C ALA A 94 5.18 -11.04 16.13
N GLU A 95 4.72 -11.48 14.96
CA GLU A 95 5.58 -11.78 13.81
C GLU A 95 6.12 -10.54 13.11
N SER A 96 5.45 -9.38 13.24
CA SER A 96 5.82 -8.16 12.52
C SER A 96 7.10 -7.51 13.01
N GLY A 97 7.46 -7.69 14.28
CA GLY A 97 8.55 -6.95 14.93
C GLY A 97 8.28 -5.46 15.14
N CYS A 98 7.07 -4.97 14.82
CA CYS A 98 6.70 -3.56 15.00
C CYS A 98 6.31 -3.28 16.45
N GLN A 99 6.55 -2.03 16.91
CA GLN A 99 6.19 -1.58 18.26
C GLN A 99 4.79 -0.96 18.32
N SER A 100 4.15 -0.76 17.19
CA SER A 100 2.80 -0.22 17.07
C SER A 100 2.00 -0.95 16.01
N ALA A 101 0.68 -0.96 16.16
CA ALA A 101 -0.24 -1.62 15.25
C ALA A 101 -1.41 -0.70 14.91
N ALA A 102 -1.85 -0.73 13.65
CA ALA A 102 -3.09 -0.14 13.20
C ALA A 102 -4.11 -1.27 13.02
N VAL A 103 -5.09 -1.32 13.91
CA VAL A 103 -6.10 -2.39 13.94
C VAL A 103 -7.36 -1.93 13.22
N ARG A 104 -7.83 -2.77 12.29
CA ARG A 104 -9.08 -2.54 11.59
C ARG A 104 -10.23 -3.01 12.48
N VAL A 105 -11.17 -2.12 12.79
CA VAL A 105 -12.41 -2.43 13.52
C VAL A 105 -13.55 -2.55 12.52
N ASN A 106 -14.50 -3.43 12.80
CA ASN A 106 -15.66 -3.67 11.92
C ASN A 106 -16.96 -3.04 12.44
N GLY A 107 -16.91 -2.37 13.58
CA GLY A 107 -18.06 -1.74 14.22
C GLY A 107 -18.91 -2.67 15.06
N SER A 108 -18.46 -3.93 15.26
CA SER A 108 -19.10 -4.87 16.19
C SER A 108 -18.29 -4.95 17.49
N PRO A 109 -18.81 -4.46 18.63
CA PRO A 109 -18.05 -4.47 19.89
C PRO A 109 -17.59 -5.85 20.35
N ALA A 110 -18.28 -6.90 19.94
CA ALA A 110 -17.91 -8.28 20.28
C ALA A 110 -16.71 -8.80 19.47
N ASP A 111 -16.56 -8.30 18.25
CA ASP A 111 -15.49 -8.72 17.33
C ASP A 111 -14.27 -7.78 17.40
N ASP A 112 -14.48 -6.57 17.91
CA ASP A 112 -13.44 -5.54 18.00
C ASP A 112 -12.71 -5.53 19.37
N ALA A 113 -13.07 -6.41 20.31
CA ALA A 113 -12.56 -6.45 21.67
C ALA A 113 -11.19 -7.21 21.80
#